data_cd791d750fb2d5f156c6358e2ea239b4
#
_entry.id   cd791d750fb2d5f156c6358e2ea239b4
#
_cell.length_a   1.000
_cell.length_b   1.000
_cell.length_c   1.000
_cell.angle_alpha   90.00
_cell.angle_beta   90.00
_cell.angle_gamma   90.00
#
_symmetry.space_group_name_H-M   'P 1'
#
loop_
_entity.id
_entity.type
_entity.pdbx_description
1 polymer ?
#
loop_
_entity_poly.entity_id
_entity_poly.type
_entity_poly.pdbx_seq_one_letter_code
_entity_poly.pdbx_strand_id
1 'polypeptide(L)'
;MLSDQWMIFLILGVTLALFVWNRIRFDVVAMLALLAVAVTGLVTGDQLFSGFGHPAVITVAAVLVISQGLVNGGVVDAVARLLAKVGHNAVLQVVTLTLVVAFCSAFINNVGALALLMPVAIWMSRQSGRSPSLLLMPLAFGSLLGGTITLIGTPPNIIIASYRETGAFGLLDFAPAGLAITAAGIVFIGLIGWRLTPKREEPANGDSLFSVGDYLTELRVPEDSDYAGGTLHNLLTSGENEESLVVLALIREGNTAPAPSTFTVLREDDVLLVQADTESLEEFVENTGLVLAHAVEEKKDEEEETEEDASATPGPAGKDAEKKIAGGDIRLTEAVIAPSSQLIGRTANRLNLRERYGLNVVAVARQGHRLKQRLADIRFRSGDILLVQGEEDSLMATLQTLGCLPLAERELKLGRPKKLWLAGGLFLAAIATILLGWLQPPVALVACAVAMVLARLMEPAEAYRAIDWSVIVLLAAMIPVGQALETTGGADRIADQLLAVAQGQASWLALGLILVGAMALSNVVNNAAAAVLVAPIALGLSEQLGLAPDAALMAVAVGASCAFLTPIGHQSNALVMEPGGYRFGDYWRLGLPLSVVVTVVAVPVILWVWG
;
A
#
# COMPACT_ATOMS: atom_id res chain seq x y z
N MET A 1 -20.41 -4.63 -42.10
CA MET A 1 -19.46 -5.08 -41.06
C MET A 1 -18.46 -3.98 -40.81
N LEU A 2 -18.19 -3.68 -39.56
CA LEU A 2 -17.06 -2.76 -39.22
C LEU A 2 -15.78 -3.42 -39.71
N SER A 3 -14.81 -2.66 -40.25
CA SER A 3 -13.48 -3.20 -40.55
C SER A 3 -12.80 -3.64 -39.27
N ASP A 4 -11.89 -4.61 -39.34
CA ASP A 4 -11.17 -5.16 -38.18
C ASP A 4 -10.48 -4.05 -37.38
N GLN A 5 -9.98 -3.00 -38.03
CA GLN A 5 -9.43 -1.82 -37.39
C GLN A 5 -10.44 -1.07 -36.53
N TRP A 6 -11.69 -0.87 -37.00
CA TRP A 6 -12.70 -0.21 -36.19
C TRP A 6 -13.19 -1.05 -35.03
N MET A 7 -13.19 -2.38 -35.21
CA MET A 7 -13.53 -3.31 -34.11
C MET A 7 -12.50 -3.26 -32.98
N ILE A 8 -11.21 -3.32 -33.32
CA ILE A 8 -10.16 -3.22 -32.29
C ILE A 8 -10.15 -1.87 -31.59
N PHE A 9 -10.38 -0.76 -32.33
CA PHE A 9 -10.51 0.57 -31.71
C PHE A 9 -11.70 0.67 -30.75
N LEU A 10 -12.82 0.07 -31.11
CA LEU A 10 -14.00 0.01 -30.23
C LEU A 10 -13.68 -0.78 -28.96
N ILE A 11 -13.07 -1.96 -29.10
CA ILE A 11 -12.68 -2.80 -27.96
C ILE A 11 -11.72 -2.05 -27.05
N LEU A 12 -10.65 -1.46 -27.59
CA LEU A 12 -9.68 -0.69 -26.81
C LEU A 12 -10.28 0.56 -26.18
N GLY A 13 -11.16 1.29 -26.92
CA GLY A 13 -11.86 2.46 -26.40
C GLY A 13 -12.76 2.11 -25.21
N VAL A 14 -13.54 1.02 -25.31
CA VAL A 14 -14.36 0.51 -24.20
C VAL A 14 -13.49 0.04 -23.05
N THR A 15 -12.40 -0.67 -23.32
CA THR A 15 -11.45 -1.15 -22.31
C THR A 15 -10.85 0.03 -21.54
N LEU A 16 -10.40 1.07 -22.25
CA LEU A 16 -9.89 2.29 -21.64
C LEU A 16 -10.96 3.01 -20.81
N ALA A 17 -12.18 3.14 -21.34
CA ALA A 17 -13.28 3.75 -20.61
C ALA A 17 -13.60 2.99 -19.30
N LEU A 18 -13.57 1.66 -19.33
CA LEU A 18 -13.77 0.82 -18.14
C LEU A 18 -12.61 0.95 -17.14
N PHE A 19 -11.36 1.06 -17.60
CA PHE A 19 -10.23 1.32 -16.73
C PHE A 19 -10.35 2.69 -16.04
N VAL A 20 -10.72 3.74 -16.78
CA VAL A 20 -10.95 5.08 -16.24
C VAL A 20 -12.13 5.10 -15.26
N TRP A 21 -13.19 4.38 -15.56
CA TRP A 21 -14.35 4.26 -14.66
C TRP A 21 -14.02 3.59 -13.32
N ASN A 22 -13.01 2.72 -13.29
CA ASN A 22 -12.41 2.10 -12.09
C ASN A 22 -13.41 1.47 -11.09
N ARG A 23 -14.59 1.06 -11.57
CA ARG A 23 -15.56 0.32 -10.75
C ARG A 23 -15.44 -1.20 -10.88
N ILE A 24 -14.83 -1.64 -11.97
CA ILE A 24 -14.55 -3.05 -12.26
C ILE A 24 -13.05 -3.25 -12.11
N ARG A 25 -12.66 -4.35 -11.51
CA ARG A 25 -11.24 -4.70 -11.36
C ARG A 25 -10.57 -4.77 -12.73
N PHE A 26 -9.36 -4.26 -12.84
CA PHE A 26 -8.63 -4.14 -14.11
C PHE A 26 -8.30 -5.50 -14.75
N ASP A 27 -8.10 -6.56 -13.97
CA ASP A 27 -7.93 -7.93 -14.46
C ASP A 27 -9.20 -8.46 -15.15
N VAL A 28 -10.37 -8.18 -14.59
CA VAL A 28 -11.66 -8.54 -15.20
C VAL A 28 -11.90 -7.77 -16.50
N VAL A 29 -11.57 -6.47 -16.52
CA VAL A 29 -11.66 -5.64 -17.73
C VAL A 29 -10.75 -6.17 -18.84
N ALA A 30 -9.52 -6.55 -18.50
CA ALA A 30 -8.58 -7.15 -19.44
C ALA A 30 -9.10 -8.49 -20.02
N MET A 31 -9.68 -9.33 -19.16
CA MET A 31 -10.32 -10.58 -19.61
C MET A 31 -11.52 -10.34 -20.51
N LEU A 32 -12.33 -9.31 -20.25
CA LEU A 32 -13.43 -8.91 -21.13
C LEU A 32 -12.90 -8.44 -22.50
N ALA A 33 -11.81 -7.68 -22.53
CA ALA A 33 -11.16 -7.27 -23.77
C ALA A 33 -10.64 -8.48 -24.57
N LEU A 34 -9.98 -9.42 -23.89
CA LEU A 34 -9.53 -10.67 -24.50
C LEU A 34 -10.69 -11.48 -25.10
N LEU A 35 -11.78 -11.63 -24.35
CA LEU A 35 -12.98 -12.32 -24.84
C LEU A 35 -13.63 -11.58 -26.02
N ALA A 36 -13.66 -10.25 -26.00
CA ALA A 36 -14.17 -9.46 -27.11
C ALA A 36 -13.36 -9.67 -28.39
N VAL A 37 -12.02 -9.68 -28.28
CA VAL A 37 -11.10 -9.96 -29.41
C VAL A 37 -11.28 -11.39 -29.91
N ALA A 38 -11.54 -12.36 -29.02
CA ALA A 38 -11.82 -13.75 -29.38
C ALA A 38 -13.14 -13.90 -30.16
N VAL A 39 -14.23 -13.30 -29.64
CA VAL A 39 -15.55 -13.36 -30.26
C VAL A 39 -15.60 -12.67 -31.62
N THR A 40 -14.84 -11.59 -31.78
CA THR A 40 -14.73 -10.88 -33.07
C THR A 40 -13.80 -11.57 -34.06
N GLY A 41 -13.05 -12.60 -33.64
CA GLY A 41 -12.14 -13.35 -34.50
C GLY A 41 -10.85 -12.60 -34.88
N LEU A 42 -10.52 -11.52 -34.16
CA LEU A 42 -9.30 -10.73 -34.40
C LEU A 42 -8.04 -11.48 -33.94
N VAL A 43 -8.18 -12.46 -33.06
CA VAL A 43 -7.11 -13.36 -32.61
C VAL A 43 -7.57 -14.82 -32.80
N THR A 44 -6.66 -15.67 -33.30
CA THR A 44 -6.95 -17.11 -33.46
C THR A 44 -6.97 -17.83 -32.11
N GLY A 45 -7.74 -18.92 -32.02
CA GLY A 45 -7.92 -19.67 -30.78
C GLY A 45 -6.61 -20.11 -30.10
N ASP A 46 -5.60 -20.50 -30.91
CA ASP A 46 -4.28 -20.94 -30.42
C ASP A 46 -3.47 -19.79 -29.78
N GLN A 47 -3.69 -18.56 -30.24
CA GLN A 47 -3.01 -17.38 -29.74
C GLN A 47 -3.72 -16.72 -28.58
N LEU A 48 -5.00 -17.03 -28.35
CA LEU A 48 -5.85 -16.36 -27.35
C LEU A 48 -5.26 -16.41 -25.94
N PHE A 49 -4.72 -17.57 -25.54
CA PHE A 49 -4.14 -17.76 -24.21
C PHE A 49 -2.60 -17.80 -24.22
N SER A 50 -1.97 -17.45 -25.33
CA SER A 50 -0.49 -17.42 -25.45
C SER A 50 0.17 -16.51 -24.44
N GLY A 51 -0.52 -15.43 -24.04
CA GLY A 51 -0.04 -14.51 -23.03
C GLY A 51 0.21 -15.14 -21.65
N PHE A 52 -0.56 -16.16 -21.26
CA PHE A 52 -0.37 -16.84 -19.96
C PHE A 52 0.94 -17.64 -19.89
N GLY A 53 1.45 -18.12 -21.01
CA GLY A 53 2.75 -18.77 -21.12
C GLY A 53 3.89 -17.81 -21.48
N HIS A 54 3.62 -16.51 -21.61
CA HIS A 54 4.62 -15.54 -22.06
C HIS A 54 5.73 -15.36 -21.02
N PRO A 55 7.02 -15.34 -21.42
CA PRO A 55 8.17 -15.20 -20.52
C PRO A 55 8.06 -14.00 -19.56
N ALA A 56 7.48 -12.87 -20.01
CA ALA A 56 7.28 -11.70 -19.18
C ALA A 56 6.34 -11.99 -17.99
N VAL A 57 5.23 -12.70 -18.21
CA VAL A 57 4.26 -13.04 -17.16
C VAL A 57 4.89 -13.95 -16.10
N ILE A 58 5.66 -14.94 -16.55
CA ILE A 58 6.41 -15.85 -15.67
C ILE A 58 7.45 -15.06 -14.86
N THR A 59 8.15 -14.13 -15.50
CA THR A 59 9.13 -13.26 -14.83
C THR A 59 8.50 -12.43 -13.72
N VAL A 60 7.35 -11.79 -13.99
CA VAL A 60 6.62 -11.01 -12.96
C VAL A 60 6.26 -11.88 -11.77
N ALA A 61 5.69 -13.07 -12.00
CA ALA A 61 5.34 -13.98 -10.94
C ALA A 61 6.56 -14.39 -10.09
N ALA A 62 7.67 -14.75 -10.73
CA ALA A 62 8.91 -15.12 -10.05
C ALA A 62 9.48 -13.97 -9.21
N VAL A 63 9.49 -12.75 -9.74
CA VAL A 63 9.98 -11.54 -9.05
C VAL A 63 9.16 -11.24 -7.80
N LEU A 64 7.83 -11.37 -7.87
CA LEU A 64 6.97 -11.15 -6.71
C LEU A 64 7.26 -12.16 -5.59
N VAL A 65 7.50 -13.42 -5.95
CA VAL A 65 7.92 -14.46 -4.98
C VAL A 65 9.30 -14.15 -4.39
N ILE A 66 10.28 -13.77 -5.21
CA ILE A 66 11.63 -13.39 -4.76
C ILE A 66 11.56 -12.18 -3.82
N SER A 67 10.77 -11.17 -4.17
CA SER A 67 10.54 -9.99 -3.34
C SER A 67 10.09 -10.38 -1.94
N GLN A 68 9.08 -11.27 -1.82
CA GLN A 68 8.63 -11.79 -0.54
C GLN A 68 9.74 -12.56 0.21
N GLY A 69 10.55 -13.35 -0.49
CA GLY A 69 11.67 -14.06 0.10
C GLY A 69 12.75 -13.15 0.67
N LEU A 70 13.05 -12.04 0.01
CA LEU A 70 13.97 -11.01 0.50
C LEU A 70 13.43 -10.31 1.75
N VAL A 71 12.13 -10.04 1.77
CA VAL A 71 11.42 -9.49 2.94
C VAL A 71 11.55 -10.41 4.13
N ASN A 72 11.15 -11.68 3.97
CA ASN A 72 11.22 -12.70 5.02
C ASN A 72 12.66 -12.98 5.47
N GLY A 73 13.63 -12.79 4.58
CA GLY A 73 15.06 -12.88 4.86
C GLY A 73 15.61 -11.79 5.78
N GLY A 74 14.85 -10.70 6.01
CA GLY A 74 15.26 -9.61 6.90
C GLY A 74 16.20 -8.58 6.25
N VAL A 75 16.24 -8.53 4.91
CA VAL A 75 17.00 -7.51 4.16
C VAL A 75 16.55 -6.11 4.56
N VAL A 76 15.26 -5.96 4.77
CA VAL A 76 14.62 -4.69 5.12
C VAL A 76 14.92 -4.26 6.54
N ASP A 77 14.97 -5.20 7.49
CA ASP A 77 15.34 -4.89 8.88
C ASP A 77 16.79 -4.39 8.96
N ALA A 78 17.67 -4.90 8.08
CA ALA A 78 19.05 -4.42 7.98
C ALA A 78 19.11 -2.96 7.48
N VAL A 79 18.29 -2.64 6.48
CA VAL A 79 18.17 -1.30 5.92
C VAL A 79 17.54 -0.32 6.92
N ALA A 80 16.49 -0.73 7.61
CA ALA A 80 15.83 0.08 8.65
C ALA A 80 16.79 0.46 9.78
N ARG A 81 17.66 -0.48 10.22
CA ARG A 81 18.72 -0.19 11.21
C ARG A 81 19.74 0.85 10.75
N LEU A 82 20.06 0.86 9.46
CA LEU A 82 20.97 1.87 8.91
C LEU A 82 20.33 3.26 8.94
N LEU A 83 19.04 3.34 8.62
CA LEU A 83 18.24 4.56 8.62
C LEU A 83 18.02 5.13 10.03
N ALA A 84 17.91 4.29 11.05
CA ALA A 84 17.77 4.71 12.44
C ALA A 84 18.98 5.54 12.96
N LYS A 85 20.12 5.46 12.28
CA LYS A 85 21.32 6.26 12.61
C LYS A 85 21.33 7.65 11.97
N VAL A 86 20.36 7.96 11.10
CA VAL A 86 20.26 9.26 10.44
C VAL A 86 19.73 10.28 11.44
N GLY A 87 20.49 11.34 11.69
CA GLY A 87 20.15 12.38 12.66
C GLY A 87 18.88 13.17 12.30
N HIS A 88 18.54 14.17 13.11
CA HIS A 88 17.28 14.93 13.03
C HIS A 88 17.20 15.96 11.88
N ASN A 89 18.14 16.00 10.94
CA ASN A 89 18.09 16.93 9.81
C ASN A 89 17.04 16.48 8.79
N ALA A 90 16.02 17.33 8.53
CA ALA A 90 14.90 17.03 7.65
C ALA A 90 15.34 16.66 6.23
N VAL A 91 16.26 17.44 5.64
CA VAL A 91 16.75 17.21 4.27
C VAL A 91 17.49 15.87 4.20
N LEU A 92 18.34 15.61 5.19
CA LEU A 92 19.11 14.37 5.25
C LEU A 92 18.17 13.14 5.39
N GLN A 93 17.14 13.25 6.23
CA GLN A 93 16.12 12.19 6.38
C GLN A 93 15.37 11.95 5.07
N VAL A 94 14.90 13.02 4.40
CA VAL A 94 14.20 12.91 3.10
C VAL A 94 15.10 12.27 2.06
N VAL A 95 16.33 12.77 1.87
CA VAL A 95 17.25 12.26 0.85
C VAL A 95 17.64 10.82 1.12
N THR A 96 17.99 10.49 2.37
CA THR A 96 18.43 9.14 2.72
C THR A 96 17.29 8.12 2.58
N LEU A 97 16.09 8.47 3.05
CA LEU A 97 14.90 7.60 2.89
C LEU A 97 14.55 7.41 1.42
N THR A 98 14.55 8.50 0.62
CA THR A 98 14.25 8.42 -0.81
C THR A 98 15.30 7.60 -1.56
N LEU A 99 16.58 7.76 -1.23
CA LEU A 99 17.67 6.97 -1.81
C LEU A 99 17.52 5.48 -1.49
N VAL A 100 17.27 5.17 -0.22
CA VAL A 100 17.16 3.79 0.26
C VAL A 100 15.94 3.09 -0.34
N VAL A 101 14.77 3.76 -0.36
CA VAL A 101 13.59 3.17 -0.99
C VAL A 101 13.79 2.98 -2.49
N ALA A 102 14.45 3.92 -3.18
CA ALA A 102 14.75 3.78 -4.60
C ALA A 102 15.69 2.58 -4.85
N PHE A 103 16.72 2.41 -4.03
CA PHE A 103 17.59 1.26 -4.12
C PHE A 103 16.84 -0.06 -3.89
N CYS A 104 16.02 -0.14 -2.84
CA CYS A 104 15.21 -1.33 -2.58
C CYS A 104 14.22 -1.59 -3.72
N SER A 105 13.58 -0.54 -4.21
CA SER A 105 12.55 -0.65 -5.26
C SER A 105 13.13 -1.04 -6.63
N ALA A 106 14.41 -0.83 -6.87
CA ALA A 106 15.06 -1.33 -8.07
C ALA A 106 15.03 -2.88 -8.18
N PHE A 107 14.95 -3.57 -7.04
CA PHE A 107 15.03 -5.04 -6.98
C PHE A 107 13.79 -5.68 -6.32
N ILE A 108 12.99 -4.87 -5.62
CA ILE A 108 11.77 -5.26 -4.94
C ILE A 108 10.64 -4.43 -5.54
N ASN A 109 9.44 -4.99 -5.68
CA ASN A 109 8.27 -4.23 -6.14
C ASN A 109 8.11 -2.92 -5.35
N ASN A 110 7.73 -1.82 -6.05
CA ASN A 110 7.55 -0.47 -5.51
C ASN A 110 6.70 -0.44 -4.22
N VAL A 111 5.57 -1.14 -4.22
CA VAL A 111 4.64 -1.21 -3.07
C VAL A 111 5.29 -1.94 -1.90
N GLY A 112 6.00 -3.04 -2.16
CA GLY A 112 6.73 -3.80 -1.15
C GLY A 112 7.83 -2.97 -0.48
N ALA A 113 8.68 -2.30 -1.28
CA ALA A 113 9.74 -1.43 -0.77
C ALA A 113 9.18 -0.27 0.07
N LEU A 114 8.07 0.35 -0.39
CA LEU A 114 7.38 1.41 0.33
C LEU A 114 6.79 0.92 1.65
N ALA A 115 6.00 -0.17 1.61
CA ALA A 115 5.31 -0.71 2.78
C ALA A 115 6.28 -1.07 3.92
N LEU A 116 7.48 -1.50 3.56
CA LEU A 116 8.54 -1.84 4.51
C LEU A 116 9.18 -0.63 5.16
N LEU A 117 9.40 0.45 4.39
CA LEU A 117 10.08 1.65 4.90
C LEU A 117 9.11 2.70 5.45
N MET A 118 7.82 2.57 5.18
CA MET A 118 6.79 3.49 5.67
C MET A 118 6.74 3.55 7.21
N PRO A 119 6.73 2.44 7.97
CA PRO A 119 6.79 2.50 9.43
C PRO A 119 8.06 3.18 9.95
N VAL A 120 9.20 2.97 9.27
CA VAL A 120 10.47 3.62 9.62
C VAL A 120 10.38 5.13 9.39
N ALA A 121 9.77 5.57 8.29
CA ALA A 121 9.57 6.99 7.99
C ALA A 121 8.65 7.66 9.02
N ILE A 122 7.57 7.00 9.41
CA ILE A 122 6.65 7.48 10.45
C ILE A 122 7.36 7.58 11.80
N TRP A 123 8.11 6.55 12.20
CA TRP A 123 8.90 6.55 13.43
C TRP A 123 9.94 7.69 13.43
N MET A 124 10.70 7.87 12.33
CA MET A 124 11.68 8.97 12.19
C MET A 124 11.03 10.34 12.29
N SER A 125 9.84 10.52 11.72
CA SER A 125 9.06 11.76 11.80
C SER A 125 8.67 12.06 13.24
N ARG A 126 8.08 11.08 13.94
CA ARG A 126 7.66 11.22 15.35
C ARG A 126 8.84 11.53 16.27
N GLN A 127 9.96 10.80 16.10
CA GLN A 127 11.17 11.06 16.90
C GLN A 127 11.75 12.46 16.67
N SER A 128 11.53 13.04 15.49
CA SER A 128 11.98 14.39 15.13
C SER A 128 10.93 15.48 15.41
N GLY A 129 9.79 15.16 16.01
CA GLY A 129 8.69 16.10 16.26
C GLY A 129 8.12 16.70 14.97
N ARG A 130 8.07 15.93 13.88
CA ARG A 130 7.59 16.38 12.57
C ARG A 130 6.48 15.52 12.05
N SER A 131 5.62 16.12 11.21
CA SER A 131 4.56 15.39 10.52
C SER A 131 5.14 14.32 9.59
N PRO A 132 4.57 13.09 9.58
CA PRO A 132 4.92 12.04 8.62
C PRO A 132 4.76 12.47 7.17
N SER A 133 3.90 13.44 6.88
CA SER A 133 3.68 13.98 5.54
C SER A 133 4.96 14.45 4.86
N LEU A 134 5.95 14.94 5.62
CA LEU A 134 7.21 15.41 5.05
C LEU A 134 8.03 14.29 4.40
N LEU A 135 7.93 13.06 4.93
CA LEU A 135 8.76 11.93 4.51
C LEU A 135 8.01 10.95 3.59
N LEU A 136 6.69 10.80 3.76
CA LEU A 136 5.93 9.74 3.11
C LEU A 136 5.73 9.96 1.59
N MET A 137 5.45 11.19 1.14
CA MET A 137 5.32 11.46 -0.30
C MET A 137 6.66 11.33 -1.05
N PRO A 138 7.78 11.90 -0.56
CA PRO A 138 9.11 11.62 -1.10
C PRO A 138 9.46 10.12 -1.12
N LEU A 139 9.08 9.38 -0.09
CA LEU A 139 9.28 7.94 0.00
C LEU A 139 8.51 7.21 -1.12
N ALA A 140 7.22 7.53 -1.33
CA ALA A 140 6.42 6.96 -2.40
C ALA A 140 7.00 7.27 -3.78
N PHE A 141 7.36 8.53 -4.04
CA PHE A 141 7.94 8.93 -5.33
C PHE A 141 9.33 8.33 -5.55
N GLY A 142 10.12 8.19 -4.48
CA GLY A 142 11.40 7.49 -4.53
C GLY A 142 11.26 6.02 -4.92
N SER A 143 10.20 5.34 -4.45
CA SER A 143 9.93 3.96 -4.85
C SER A 143 9.60 3.86 -6.34
N LEU A 144 8.81 4.81 -6.88
CA LEU A 144 8.48 4.85 -8.31
C LEU A 144 9.73 5.09 -9.16
N LEU A 145 10.56 6.05 -8.79
CA LEU A 145 11.82 6.35 -9.49
C LEU A 145 12.75 5.13 -9.47
N GLY A 146 12.96 4.51 -8.29
CA GLY A 146 13.82 3.35 -8.15
C GLY A 146 13.37 2.14 -8.96
N GLY A 147 12.06 1.92 -9.06
CA GLY A 147 11.49 0.86 -9.88
C GLY A 147 11.87 0.93 -11.36
N THR A 148 12.21 2.10 -11.89
CA THR A 148 12.61 2.26 -13.29
C THR A 148 14.03 1.78 -13.60
N ILE A 149 14.87 1.49 -12.59
CA ILE A 149 16.30 1.20 -12.78
C ILE A 149 16.54 -0.17 -13.41
N THR A 150 15.72 -1.17 -13.06
CA THR A 150 15.92 -2.54 -13.53
C THR A 150 14.68 -3.09 -14.22
N LEU A 151 14.87 -4.14 -15.01
CA LEU A 151 13.76 -4.87 -15.63
C LEU A 151 12.69 -5.31 -14.63
N ILE A 152 13.09 -5.69 -13.42
CA ILE A 152 12.22 -6.31 -12.41
C ILE A 152 11.64 -5.32 -11.40
N GLY A 153 12.09 -4.07 -11.39
CA GLY A 153 11.69 -3.09 -10.39
C GLY A 153 10.23 -2.66 -10.49
N THR A 154 9.67 -2.68 -11.71
CA THR A 154 8.27 -2.27 -11.94
C THR A 154 7.63 -3.09 -13.07
N PRO A 155 6.33 -3.41 -13.00
CA PRO A 155 5.62 -4.14 -14.06
C PRO A 155 5.76 -3.54 -15.47
N PRO A 156 5.65 -2.22 -15.68
CA PRO A 156 5.84 -1.62 -17.00
C PRO A 156 7.14 -2.03 -17.70
N ASN A 157 8.26 -2.11 -17.00
CA ASN A 157 9.54 -2.49 -17.60
C ASN A 157 9.49 -3.91 -18.17
N ILE A 158 8.89 -4.84 -17.44
CA ILE A 158 8.74 -6.23 -17.89
C ILE A 158 7.77 -6.33 -19.07
N ILE A 159 6.70 -5.53 -19.04
CA ILE A 159 5.73 -5.43 -20.14
C ILE A 159 6.43 -4.95 -21.40
N ILE A 160 7.15 -3.84 -21.31
CA ILE A 160 7.86 -3.24 -22.43
C ILE A 160 8.92 -4.19 -22.99
N ALA A 161 9.59 -4.95 -22.13
CA ALA A 161 10.53 -5.98 -22.58
C ALA A 161 9.86 -7.08 -23.43
N SER A 162 8.56 -7.31 -23.30
CA SER A 162 7.83 -8.29 -24.10
C SER A 162 7.49 -7.83 -25.52
N TYR A 163 7.53 -6.52 -25.78
CA TYR A 163 7.29 -5.94 -27.11
C TYR A 163 8.55 -5.80 -27.96
N ARG A 164 9.73 -6.14 -27.44
CA ARG A 164 10.98 -6.05 -28.17
C ARG A 164 11.14 -7.26 -29.09
N GLU A 165 11.25 -7.05 -30.40
CA GLU A 165 11.39 -8.10 -31.40
C GLU A 165 12.80 -8.68 -31.48
N THR A 166 13.84 -7.85 -31.21
CA THR A 166 15.27 -8.22 -31.36
C THR A 166 15.82 -9.04 -30.20
N GLY A 167 14.96 -9.59 -29.33
CA GLY A 167 15.29 -10.33 -28.12
C GLY A 167 14.92 -9.59 -26.84
N ALA A 168 14.81 -10.29 -25.72
CA ALA A 168 14.41 -9.67 -24.45
C ALA A 168 15.44 -8.66 -23.94
N PHE A 169 14.97 -7.53 -23.38
CA PHE A 169 15.84 -6.62 -22.63
C PHE A 169 16.51 -7.34 -21.47
N GLY A 170 17.79 -7.05 -21.27
CA GLY A 170 18.53 -7.50 -20.10
C GLY A 170 18.06 -6.83 -18.81
N LEU A 171 18.49 -7.40 -17.68
CA LEU A 171 18.10 -6.90 -16.35
C LEU A 171 18.47 -5.42 -16.14
N LEU A 172 19.63 -5.00 -16.65
CA LEU A 172 20.18 -3.65 -16.45
C LEU A 172 20.05 -2.75 -17.68
N ASP A 173 19.37 -3.17 -18.75
CA ASP A 173 19.17 -2.32 -19.92
C ASP A 173 18.38 -1.05 -19.60
N PHE A 174 17.51 -1.08 -18.60
CA PHE A 174 16.77 0.08 -18.10
C PHE A 174 17.64 1.01 -17.23
N ALA A 175 18.82 0.54 -16.76
CA ALA A 175 19.63 1.29 -15.80
C ALA A 175 20.13 2.65 -16.30
N PRO A 176 20.53 2.85 -17.56
CA PRO A 176 21.02 4.17 -18.00
C PRO A 176 19.98 5.27 -17.82
N ALA A 177 18.75 5.06 -18.28
CA ALA A 177 17.65 6.01 -18.10
C ALA A 177 17.17 6.01 -16.64
N GLY A 178 16.95 4.84 -16.04
CA GLY A 178 16.46 4.69 -14.67
C GLY A 178 17.36 5.33 -13.62
N LEU A 179 18.68 5.13 -13.69
CA LEU A 179 19.62 5.77 -12.77
C LEU A 179 19.69 7.29 -12.95
N ALA A 180 19.68 7.76 -14.21
CA ALA A 180 19.72 9.19 -14.49
C ALA A 180 18.50 9.93 -13.92
N ILE A 181 17.28 9.41 -14.16
CA ILE A 181 16.05 10.02 -13.64
C ILE A 181 15.93 9.87 -12.13
N THR A 182 16.37 8.74 -11.57
CA THR A 182 16.36 8.52 -10.12
C THR A 182 17.31 9.47 -9.42
N ALA A 183 18.54 9.62 -9.92
CA ALA A 183 19.51 10.57 -9.37
C ALA A 183 19.01 12.01 -9.45
N ALA A 184 18.51 12.44 -10.62
CA ALA A 184 17.94 13.77 -10.80
C ALA A 184 16.71 14.00 -9.90
N GLY A 185 15.83 13.01 -9.78
CA GLY A 185 14.64 13.07 -8.93
C GLY A 185 15.00 13.17 -7.44
N ILE A 186 15.97 12.38 -6.94
CA ILE A 186 16.45 12.46 -5.55
C ILE A 186 17.09 13.82 -5.27
N VAL A 187 17.93 14.32 -6.18
CA VAL A 187 18.54 15.67 -6.05
C VAL A 187 17.45 16.75 -6.04
N PHE A 188 16.47 16.67 -6.95
CA PHE A 188 15.35 17.60 -6.96
C PHE A 188 14.53 17.54 -5.67
N ILE A 189 14.16 16.34 -5.22
CA ILE A 189 13.41 16.14 -3.97
C ILE A 189 14.19 16.70 -2.78
N GLY A 190 15.49 16.43 -2.70
CA GLY A 190 16.35 16.89 -1.60
C GLY A 190 16.58 18.39 -1.58
N LEU A 191 16.70 19.06 -2.73
CA LEU A 191 16.98 20.50 -2.80
C LEU A 191 15.71 21.35 -2.73
N ILE A 192 14.67 20.97 -3.49
CA ILE A 192 13.48 21.77 -3.71
C ILE A 192 12.22 21.03 -3.26
N GLY A 193 12.07 19.77 -3.67
CA GLY A 193 10.84 19.00 -3.59
C GLY A 193 10.30 18.83 -2.17
N TRP A 194 11.16 18.65 -1.17
CA TRP A 194 10.73 18.53 0.23
C TRP A 194 9.98 19.77 0.74
N ARG A 195 10.22 20.97 0.14
CA ARG A 195 9.48 22.20 0.45
C ARG A 195 8.11 22.24 -0.22
N LEU A 196 7.95 21.53 -1.34
CA LEU A 196 6.69 21.43 -2.09
C LEU A 196 5.77 20.36 -1.50
N THR A 197 6.31 19.46 -0.68
CA THR A 197 5.53 18.46 0.03
C THR A 197 4.59 19.14 1.01
N PRO A 198 3.27 18.88 0.95
CA PRO A 198 2.31 19.51 1.84
C PRO A 198 2.61 19.11 3.29
N LYS A 199 2.85 20.11 4.12
CA LYS A 199 2.96 19.89 5.56
C LYS A 199 1.54 19.78 6.09
N ARG A 200 1.12 18.60 6.47
CA ARG A 200 -0.11 18.38 7.20
C ARG A 200 0.27 18.32 8.68
N GLU A 201 -0.26 19.25 9.44
CA GLU A 201 -0.16 19.17 10.89
C GLU A 201 -0.93 17.92 11.30
N GLU A 202 -0.33 17.03 12.07
CA GLU A 202 -1.11 16.11 12.88
C GLU A 202 -2.09 16.98 13.67
N PRO A 203 -3.37 16.60 13.82
CA PRO A 203 -4.25 17.31 14.72
C PRO A 203 -3.49 17.51 16.03
N ALA A 204 -3.54 18.73 16.58
CA ALA A 204 -2.64 19.32 17.58
C ALA A 204 -2.45 18.57 18.91
N ASN A 205 -2.91 17.34 19.01
CA ASN A 205 -2.64 16.42 20.09
C ASN A 205 -1.71 15.31 19.55
N GLY A 206 -0.42 15.42 19.89
CA GLY A 206 0.67 14.50 19.50
C GLY A 206 0.57 13.07 20.03
N ASP A 207 -0.59 12.62 20.43
CA ASP A 207 -0.97 11.25 20.73
C ASP A 207 -1.85 10.74 19.60
N SER A 208 -1.64 9.52 19.17
CA SER A 208 -2.31 8.70 18.18
C SER A 208 -3.61 9.28 17.58
N LEU A 209 -3.88 9.11 16.25
CA LEU A 209 -5.17 9.45 15.62
C LEU A 209 -6.38 9.00 16.45
N PHE A 210 -6.11 8.15 17.41
CA PHE A 210 -7.00 7.66 18.44
C PHE A 210 -6.35 7.90 19.80
N SER A 211 -6.59 9.05 20.43
CA SER A 211 -6.22 9.22 21.84
C SER A 211 -7.13 8.30 22.68
N VAL A 212 -6.58 7.17 23.09
CA VAL A 212 -7.32 6.18 23.88
C VAL A 212 -7.61 6.72 25.28
N GLY A 213 -6.78 7.66 25.77
CA GLY A 213 -6.88 8.20 27.13
C GLY A 213 -8.10 9.08 27.41
N ASP A 214 -8.62 9.77 26.40
CA ASP A 214 -9.74 10.72 26.61
C ASP A 214 -11.12 10.06 26.62
N TYR A 215 -11.22 8.73 26.38
CA TYR A 215 -12.49 8.04 26.21
C TYR A 215 -12.56 6.68 26.92
N LEU A 216 -11.54 6.32 27.70
CA LEU A 216 -11.55 5.09 28.51
C LEU A 216 -12.08 5.41 29.90
N THR A 217 -13.13 4.71 30.28
CA THR A 217 -13.67 4.80 31.63
C THR A 217 -14.04 3.42 32.16
N GLU A 218 -14.01 3.27 33.47
CA GLU A 218 -14.39 2.06 34.16
C GLU A 218 -15.81 2.23 34.74
N LEU A 219 -16.75 1.38 34.30
CA LEU A 219 -18.10 1.30 34.80
C LEU A 219 -18.26 0.05 35.66
N ARG A 220 -18.76 0.21 36.91
CA ARG A 220 -19.04 -0.89 37.83
C ARG A 220 -20.49 -1.25 37.79
N VAL A 221 -20.80 -2.53 37.82
CA VAL A 221 -22.16 -3.07 37.98
C VAL A 221 -22.52 -3.05 39.48
N PRO A 222 -23.42 -2.18 39.94
CA PRO A 222 -23.84 -2.14 41.37
C PRO A 222 -24.53 -3.44 41.79
N GLU A 223 -24.58 -3.69 43.12
CA GLU A 223 -25.27 -4.83 43.71
C GLU A 223 -26.78 -4.85 43.38
N ASP A 224 -27.41 -3.66 43.30
CA ASP A 224 -28.83 -3.50 42.98
C ASP A 224 -29.11 -3.28 41.48
N SER A 225 -28.18 -3.61 40.59
CA SER A 225 -28.34 -3.41 39.15
C SER A 225 -29.28 -4.42 38.51
N ASP A 226 -30.24 -3.95 37.72
CA ASP A 226 -31.15 -4.81 36.93
C ASP A 226 -30.42 -5.66 35.89
N TYR A 227 -29.13 -5.36 35.64
CA TYR A 227 -28.29 -6.08 34.69
C TYR A 227 -27.41 -7.16 35.33
N ALA A 228 -27.37 -7.25 36.66
CA ALA A 228 -26.70 -8.32 37.35
C ALA A 228 -27.43 -9.65 37.08
N GLY A 229 -26.73 -10.66 36.57
CA GLY A 229 -27.30 -11.92 36.07
C GLY A 229 -27.78 -11.89 34.62
N GLY A 230 -27.83 -10.71 33.99
CA GLY A 230 -28.10 -10.57 32.55
C GLY A 230 -26.86 -10.73 31.66
N THR A 231 -27.06 -10.76 30.38
CA THR A 231 -25.94 -10.83 29.42
C THR A 231 -25.46 -9.43 29.05
N LEU A 232 -24.18 -9.33 28.66
CA LEU A 232 -23.62 -8.08 28.14
C LEU A 232 -24.42 -7.54 26.94
N HIS A 233 -25.05 -8.43 26.17
CA HIS A 233 -25.96 -8.06 25.09
C HIS A 233 -27.16 -7.27 25.60
N ASN A 234 -27.79 -7.72 26.68
CA ASN A 234 -28.94 -7.03 27.28
C ASN A 234 -28.56 -5.62 27.75
N LEU A 235 -27.38 -5.46 28.33
CA LEU A 235 -26.85 -4.16 28.75
C LEU A 235 -26.61 -3.23 27.55
N LEU A 236 -26.00 -3.75 26.49
CA LEU A 236 -25.68 -2.94 25.29
C LEU A 236 -26.93 -2.57 24.45
N THR A 237 -28.02 -3.32 24.54
CA THR A 237 -29.25 -3.09 23.79
C THR A 237 -30.28 -2.26 24.55
N SER A 238 -30.01 -1.87 25.80
CA SER A 238 -30.97 -1.15 26.67
C SER A 238 -31.00 0.37 26.49
N GLY A 239 -30.07 0.95 25.74
CA GLY A 239 -30.01 2.37 25.42
C GLY A 239 -30.65 2.69 24.06
N GLU A 240 -31.38 3.82 23.95
CA GLU A 240 -31.89 4.30 22.65
C GLU A 240 -30.74 4.61 21.65
N ASN A 241 -29.51 4.76 22.15
CA ASN A 241 -28.30 5.01 21.39
C ASN A 241 -27.31 3.83 21.53
N GLU A 242 -27.63 2.67 20.96
CA GLU A 242 -26.72 1.50 20.82
C GLU A 242 -25.34 1.82 20.18
N GLU A 243 -25.05 3.08 19.84
CA GLU A 243 -24.12 3.43 18.75
C GLU A 243 -22.75 3.88 19.20
N SER A 244 -22.53 4.23 20.48
CA SER A 244 -21.33 4.99 20.85
C SER A 244 -20.46 4.37 21.93
N LEU A 245 -20.88 3.26 22.56
CA LEU A 245 -20.15 2.62 23.66
C LEU A 245 -19.54 1.28 23.22
N VAL A 246 -18.23 1.13 23.40
CA VAL A 246 -17.49 -0.12 23.09
C VAL A 246 -16.92 -0.68 24.38
N VAL A 247 -17.32 -1.92 24.76
CA VAL A 247 -16.75 -2.62 25.91
C VAL A 247 -15.43 -3.29 25.48
N LEU A 248 -14.34 -2.84 26.06
CA LEU A 248 -12.99 -3.31 25.76
C LEU A 248 -12.58 -4.51 26.62
N ALA A 249 -12.96 -4.48 27.91
CA ALA A 249 -12.65 -5.57 28.85
C ALA A 249 -13.71 -5.67 29.95
N LEU A 250 -13.80 -6.86 30.55
CA LEU A 250 -14.52 -7.13 31.79
C LEU A 250 -13.51 -7.52 32.86
N ILE A 251 -13.51 -6.83 33.97
CA ILE A 251 -12.65 -7.10 35.12
C ILE A 251 -13.55 -7.72 36.21
N ARG A 252 -13.21 -8.93 36.63
CA ARG A 252 -13.92 -9.69 37.66
C ARG A 252 -12.93 -10.27 38.65
N GLU A 253 -13.07 -9.96 39.94
CA GLU A 253 -12.20 -10.45 41.01
C GLU A 253 -10.68 -10.31 40.71
N GLY A 254 -10.31 -9.17 40.08
CA GLY A 254 -8.93 -8.89 39.67
C GLY A 254 -8.46 -9.59 38.38
N ASN A 255 -9.29 -10.47 37.80
CA ASN A 255 -9.00 -11.10 36.50
C ASN A 255 -9.63 -10.29 35.36
N THR A 256 -8.81 -9.89 34.38
CA THR A 256 -9.28 -9.14 33.23
C THR A 256 -9.61 -10.10 32.08
N ALA A 257 -10.87 -10.12 31.65
CA ALA A 257 -11.33 -10.83 30.46
C ALA A 257 -11.48 -9.81 29.32
N PRO A 258 -10.56 -9.78 28.37
CA PRO A 258 -10.58 -8.84 27.25
C PRO A 258 -11.64 -9.21 26.24
N ALA A 259 -12.16 -8.20 25.56
CA ALA A 259 -13.16 -8.35 24.51
C ALA A 259 -14.25 -9.38 24.87
N PRO A 260 -14.96 -9.20 26.02
CA PRO A 260 -15.93 -10.17 26.51
C PRO A 260 -16.99 -10.45 25.44
N SER A 261 -17.41 -11.71 25.31
CA SER A 261 -18.51 -12.06 24.41
C SER A 261 -19.78 -11.33 24.81
N THR A 262 -20.60 -10.93 23.86
CA THR A 262 -21.92 -10.34 24.13
C THR A 262 -22.83 -11.25 24.95
N PHE A 263 -22.58 -12.56 24.94
CA PHE A 263 -23.28 -13.56 25.78
C PHE A 263 -22.69 -13.73 27.18
N THR A 264 -21.63 -12.97 27.53
CA THR A 264 -21.06 -13.02 28.88
C THR A 264 -22.08 -12.53 29.89
N VAL A 265 -22.33 -13.33 30.92
CA VAL A 265 -23.22 -12.99 32.02
C VAL A 265 -22.51 -12.05 32.97
N LEU A 266 -23.09 -10.87 33.19
CA LEU A 266 -22.60 -9.86 34.12
C LEU A 266 -22.97 -10.25 35.57
N ARG A 267 -22.07 -9.94 36.51
CA ARG A 267 -22.25 -10.18 37.92
C ARG A 267 -22.16 -8.85 38.69
N GLU A 268 -22.65 -8.86 39.89
CA GLU A 268 -22.41 -7.80 40.85
C GLU A 268 -20.91 -7.55 41.00
N ASP A 269 -20.51 -6.32 41.12
CA ASP A 269 -19.12 -5.85 41.22
C ASP A 269 -18.24 -6.08 39.97
N ASP A 270 -18.79 -6.55 38.87
CA ASP A 270 -18.04 -6.54 37.60
C ASP A 270 -17.70 -5.12 37.17
N VAL A 271 -16.45 -4.91 36.78
CA VAL A 271 -16.02 -3.62 36.21
C VAL A 271 -15.85 -3.78 34.70
N LEU A 272 -16.57 -2.96 33.97
CA LEU A 272 -16.51 -2.88 32.51
C LEU A 272 -15.57 -1.73 32.11
N LEU A 273 -14.50 -2.05 31.43
CA LEU A 273 -13.68 -1.04 30.78
C LEU A 273 -14.35 -0.67 29.44
N VAL A 274 -14.87 0.55 29.37
CA VAL A 274 -15.65 1.03 28.23
C VAL A 274 -14.96 2.20 27.55
N GLN A 275 -15.17 2.28 26.26
CA GLN A 275 -14.81 3.45 25.46
C GLN A 275 -16.09 4.11 24.97
N ALA A 276 -16.28 5.37 25.34
CA ALA A 276 -17.40 6.20 24.91
C ALA A 276 -16.98 7.67 24.82
N ASP A 277 -17.72 8.49 24.08
CA ASP A 277 -17.63 9.95 24.24
C ASP A 277 -18.40 10.40 25.49
N THR A 278 -18.09 11.58 25.99
CA THR A 278 -18.62 12.09 27.27
C THR A 278 -20.16 12.16 27.29
N GLU A 279 -20.77 12.58 26.18
CA GLU A 279 -22.23 12.74 26.06
C GLU A 279 -22.94 11.38 26.06
N SER A 280 -22.41 10.42 25.30
CA SER A 280 -22.92 9.04 25.25
C SER A 280 -22.69 8.28 26.55
N LEU A 281 -21.59 8.57 27.26
CA LEU A 281 -21.30 7.96 28.55
C LEU A 281 -22.27 8.42 29.64
N GLU A 282 -22.55 9.72 29.72
CA GLU A 282 -23.52 10.28 30.68
C GLU A 282 -24.91 9.68 30.45
N GLU A 283 -25.38 9.67 29.20
CA GLU A 283 -26.67 9.08 28.83
C GLU A 283 -26.72 7.56 29.12
N PHE A 284 -25.63 6.83 28.85
CA PHE A 284 -25.57 5.40 29.14
C PHE A 284 -25.61 5.11 30.66
N VAL A 285 -24.90 5.90 31.47
CA VAL A 285 -24.89 5.78 32.94
C VAL A 285 -26.25 6.08 33.52
N GLU A 286 -26.93 7.15 33.03
CA GLU A 286 -28.30 7.48 33.48
C GLU A 286 -29.31 6.39 33.13
N ASN A 287 -29.21 5.82 31.93
CA ASN A 287 -30.16 4.80 31.45
C ASN A 287 -29.94 3.41 32.06
N THR A 288 -28.72 3.08 32.43
CA THR A 288 -28.36 1.73 32.92
C THR A 288 -28.17 1.66 34.42
N GLY A 289 -28.03 2.79 35.10
CA GLY A 289 -27.75 2.83 36.54
C GLY A 289 -26.37 2.26 36.92
N LEU A 290 -25.44 2.07 35.94
CA LEU A 290 -24.07 1.72 36.22
C LEU A 290 -23.34 2.90 36.86
N VAL A 291 -22.32 2.65 37.67
CA VAL A 291 -21.59 3.66 38.41
C VAL A 291 -20.17 3.77 37.92
N LEU A 292 -19.62 4.97 37.81
CA LEU A 292 -18.21 5.19 37.55
C LEU A 292 -17.38 4.59 38.69
N ALA A 293 -16.43 3.68 38.37
CA ALA A 293 -15.67 2.95 39.39
C ALA A 293 -14.87 3.89 40.30
N HIS A 294 -14.37 5.02 39.79
CA HIS A 294 -13.63 6.02 40.56
C HIS A 294 -14.50 6.77 41.58
N ALA A 295 -15.80 6.97 41.31
CA ALA A 295 -16.69 7.68 42.22
C ALA A 295 -17.02 6.89 43.50
N VAL A 296 -16.76 5.58 43.50
CA VAL A 296 -17.00 4.70 44.65
C VAL A 296 -15.80 4.61 45.59
N GLU A 297 -14.58 4.74 45.05
CA GLU A 297 -13.36 4.79 45.85
C GLU A 297 -13.29 6.10 46.66
N GLU A 298 -13.61 7.24 46.08
CA GLU A 298 -13.66 8.53 46.80
C GLU A 298 -14.64 8.52 47.97
N LYS A 299 -15.77 7.81 47.87
CA LYS A 299 -16.75 7.71 49.01
C LYS A 299 -16.30 6.79 50.13
N LYS A 300 -15.42 5.81 49.84
CA LYS A 300 -14.87 4.94 50.90
C LYS A 300 -13.69 5.59 51.64
N ASP A 301 -12.95 6.44 50.94
CA ASP A 301 -11.80 7.17 51.53
C ASP A 301 -12.28 8.39 52.35
N GLU A 302 -13.45 8.98 52.04
CA GLU A 302 -14.05 10.07 52.86
C GLU A 302 -14.61 9.61 54.21
N GLU A 303 -14.86 8.32 54.42
CA GLU A 303 -15.29 7.77 55.72
C GLU A 303 -14.15 7.35 56.64
N GLU A 304 -12.88 7.26 56.14
CA GLU A 304 -11.71 6.84 56.94
C GLU A 304 -10.65 7.90 57.19
N GLU A 305 -10.67 9.09 56.58
CA GLU A 305 -9.64 10.13 56.81
C GLU A 305 -10.25 11.48 57.26
N THR A 306 -10.36 11.62 58.58
CA THR A 306 -10.16 12.91 59.24
C THR A 306 -8.67 13.06 59.50
N GLU A 307 -8.09 14.17 58.95
CA GLU A 307 -6.78 14.75 59.25
C GLU A 307 -5.57 14.18 58.50
N GLU A 308 -5.18 14.79 57.37
CA GLU A 308 -3.96 15.53 57.17
C GLU A 308 -3.67 15.81 55.65
N ASP A 309 -3.41 17.12 55.44
CA ASP A 309 -2.66 17.74 54.32
C ASP A 309 -3.23 17.79 52.90
N ALA A 310 -3.74 18.97 52.61
CA ALA A 310 -3.98 19.55 51.32
C ALA A 310 -2.67 19.85 50.59
N SER A 311 -2.24 19.05 49.64
CA SER A 311 -1.53 19.47 48.40
C SER A 311 -1.18 18.27 47.51
N ALA A 312 -2.06 17.84 46.61
CA ALA A 312 -1.68 17.08 45.47
C ALA A 312 -2.60 17.43 44.28
N THR A 313 -1.99 18.02 43.27
CA THR A 313 -2.61 18.30 41.98
C THR A 313 -3.03 17.00 41.29
N PRO A 314 -4.23 16.91 40.71
CA PRO A 314 -4.68 15.67 40.03
C PRO A 314 -3.80 15.41 38.78
N GLY A 315 -3.07 14.33 38.78
CA GLY A 315 -2.38 13.80 37.59
C GLY A 315 -3.40 13.13 36.65
N PRO A 316 -3.14 13.09 35.33
CA PRO A 316 -4.10 12.58 34.37
C PRO A 316 -4.30 11.08 34.55
N ALA A 317 -5.55 10.66 34.82
CA ALA A 317 -6.01 9.29 35.01
C ALA A 317 -5.75 8.32 33.83
N GLY A 318 -5.33 8.84 32.66
CA GLY A 318 -5.05 8.05 31.47
C GLY A 318 -3.83 7.12 31.54
N LYS A 319 -2.82 7.44 32.37
CA LYS A 319 -1.59 6.62 32.43
C LYS A 319 -1.71 5.34 33.25
N ASP A 320 -2.62 5.31 34.19
CA ASP A 320 -2.83 4.12 35.03
C ASP A 320 -3.80 3.13 34.38
N ALA A 321 -4.74 3.59 33.55
CA ALA A 321 -5.57 2.74 32.70
C ALA A 321 -4.75 2.06 31.59
N GLU A 322 -3.81 2.76 30.95
CA GLU A 322 -2.85 2.17 30.00
C GLU A 322 -1.96 1.09 30.68
N LYS A 323 -1.59 1.32 31.94
CA LYS A 323 -0.73 0.39 32.70
C LYS A 323 -1.49 -0.88 33.15
N LYS A 324 -2.80 -0.78 33.41
CA LYS A 324 -3.65 -1.94 33.74
C LYS A 324 -4.00 -2.76 32.48
N ILE A 325 -4.08 -2.15 31.29
CA ILE A 325 -4.25 -2.84 30.01
C ILE A 325 -2.96 -3.61 29.63
N ALA A 326 -1.78 -3.13 30.04
CA ALA A 326 -0.48 -3.76 29.80
C ALA A 326 -0.19 -4.99 30.67
N GLY A 327 -1.07 -5.34 31.58
CA GLY A 327 -0.92 -6.47 32.50
C GLY A 327 -1.44 -7.82 32.02
N GLY A 328 -1.91 -7.93 30.80
CA GLY A 328 -2.33 -9.20 30.18
C GLY A 328 -2.04 -9.16 28.68
N ASP A 329 -1.79 -10.30 28.06
CA ASP A 329 -1.37 -10.59 26.68
C ASP A 329 -2.12 -9.86 25.53
N ILE A 330 -2.66 -8.63 25.75
CA ILE A 330 -3.50 -7.88 24.81
C ILE A 330 -2.86 -6.57 24.45
N ARG A 331 -2.83 -6.32 23.15
CA ARG A 331 -2.25 -5.11 22.57
C ARG A 331 -3.26 -4.34 21.70
N LEU A 332 -3.24 -3.02 21.84
CA LEU A 332 -3.86 -2.09 20.91
C LEU A 332 -2.83 -1.67 19.87
N THR A 333 -3.20 -1.72 18.59
CA THR A 333 -2.31 -1.37 17.48
C THR A 333 -3.08 -0.65 16.40
N GLU A 334 -2.48 0.41 15.88
CA GLU A 334 -2.96 1.07 14.66
C GLU A 334 -2.47 0.30 13.42
N ALA A 335 -3.35 0.06 12.46
CA ALA A 335 -3.02 -0.61 11.22
C ALA A 335 -3.69 0.04 10.01
N VAL A 336 -2.97 0.18 8.91
CA VAL A 336 -3.50 0.68 7.63
C VAL A 336 -3.96 -0.48 6.76
N ILE A 337 -5.14 -0.34 6.16
CA ILE A 337 -5.66 -1.28 5.18
C ILE A 337 -4.89 -1.12 3.86
N ALA A 338 -4.10 -2.14 3.50
CA ALA A 338 -3.38 -2.15 2.23
C ALA A 338 -4.33 -2.35 1.03
N PRO A 339 -3.94 -1.90 -0.17
CA PRO A 339 -4.75 -2.06 -1.39
C PRO A 339 -5.11 -3.51 -1.75
N SER A 340 -4.30 -4.47 -1.30
CA SER A 340 -4.52 -5.90 -1.48
C SER A 340 -5.33 -6.56 -0.36
N SER A 341 -5.80 -5.80 0.63
CA SER A 341 -6.47 -6.33 1.82
C SER A 341 -7.80 -6.98 1.50
N GLN A 342 -8.06 -8.12 2.17
CA GLN A 342 -9.34 -8.83 2.13
C GLN A 342 -10.48 -8.06 2.81
N LEU A 343 -10.17 -7.02 3.57
CA LEU A 343 -11.15 -6.19 4.26
C LEU A 343 -11.90 -5.24 3.33
N ILE A 344 -11.32 -4.87 2.17
CA ILE A 344 -11.85 -3.84 1.29
C ILE A 344 -13.27 -4.19 0.81
N GLY A 345 -14.19 -3.21 0.94
CA GLY A 345 -15.59 -3.33 0.55
C GLY A 345 -16.48 -4.13 1.51
N ARG A 346 -15.90 -4.69 2.58
CA ARG A 346 -16.60 -5.48 3.59
C ARG A 346 -16.70 -4.69 4.90
N THR A 347 -17.57 -5.13 5.81
CA THR A 347 -17.71 -4.57 7.16
C THR A 347 -17.12 -5.53 8.21
N ALA A 348 -16.82 -5.03 9.42
CA ALA A 348 -16.29 -5.84 10.51
C ALA A 348 -17.19 -7.04 10.85
N ASN A 349 -18.52 -6.82 10.88
CA ASN A 349 -19.50 -7.88 11.16
C ASN A 349 -19.55 -8.96 10.07
N ARG A 350 -19.48 -8.59 8.78
CA ARG A 350 -19.48 -9.58 7.67
C ARG A 350 -18.26 -10.48 7.70
N LEU A 351 -17.17 -10.02 8.26
CA LEU A 351 -15.92 -10.77 8.34
C LEU A 351 -15.79 -11.57 9.63
N ASN A 352 -16.69 -11.34 10.61
CA ASN A 352 -16.64 -11.93 11.95
C ASN A 352 -15.21 -11.83 12.53
N LEU A 353 -14.61 -10.61 12.45
CA LEU A 353 -13.20 -10.38 12.78
C LEU A 353 -12.89 -10.81 14.21
N ARG A 354 -13.83 -10.60 15.13
CA ARG A 354 -13.69 -10.95 16.54
C ARG A 354 -13.69 -12.46 16.76
N GLU A 355 -14.64 -13.19 16.19
CA GLU A 355 -14.80 -14.63 16.42
C GLU A 355 -13.81 -15.46 15.61
N ARG A 356 -13.52 -15.01 14.37
CA ARG A 356 -12.70 -15.78 13.45
C ARG A 356 -11.21 -15.51 13.58
N TYR A 357 -10.85 -14.30 13.97
CA TYR A 357 -9.46 -13.82 13.98
C TYR A 357 -9.00 -13.31 15.35
N GLY A 358 -9.86 -13.32 16.38
CA GLY A 358 -9.54 -12.76 17.70
C GLY A 358 -9.26 -11.26 17.67
N LEU A 359 -9.75 -10.56 16.64
CA LEU A 359 -9.38 -9.18 16.34
C LEU A 359 -10.59 -8.27 16.53
N ASN A 360 -10.50 -7.38 17.53
CA ASN A 360 -11.54 -6.40 17.79
C ASN A 360 -11.17 -5.05 17.13
N VAL A 361 -12.04 -4.51 16.27
CA VAL A 361 -11.87 -3.19 15.68
C VAL A 361 -12.50 -2.17 16.64
N VAL A 362 -11.68 -1.29 17.19
CA VAL A 362 -12.08 -0.28 18.16
C VAL A 362 -12.49 1.03 17.49
N ALA A 363 -11.78 1.42 16.42
CA ALA A 363 -12.09 2.63 15.68
C ALA A 363 -11.56 2.55 14.23
N VAL A 364 -12.15 3.38 13.36
CA VAL A 364 -11.73 3.56 11.97
C VAL A 364 -11.53 5.03 11.69
N ALA A 365 -10.38 5.40 11.13
CA ALA A 365 -10.14 6.75 10.63
C ALA A 365 -9.98 6.73 9.11
N ARG A 366 -10.48 7.76 8.45
CA ARG A 366 -10.40 8.01 7.01
C ARG A 366 -10.11 9.47 6.74
N GLN A 367 -9.10 9.76 5.92
CA GLN A 367 -8.66 11.12 5.60
C GLN A 367 -8.31 11.95 6.84
N GLY A 368 -7.67 11.32 7.83
CA GLY A 368 -7.25 11.97 9.06
C GLY A 368 -8.37 12.28 10.05
N HIS A 369 -9.59 11.78 9.81
CA HIS A 369 -10.73 11.96 10.70
C HIS A 369 -11.32 10.62 11.13
N ARG A 370 -11.59 10.47 12.43
CA ARG A 370 -12.32 9.32 12.95
C ARG A 370 -13.73 9.30 12.34
N LEU A 371 -14.16 8.15 11.84
CA LEU A 371 -15.51 7.97 11.35
C LEU A 371 -16.46 7.80 12.53
N LYS A 372 -17.44 8.72 12.65
CA LYS A 372 -18.48 8.70 13.68
C LYS A 372 -19.69 7.83 13.29
N GLN A 373 -19.48 6.80 12.47
CA GLN A 373 -20.52 5.86 12.06
C GLN A 373 -20.36 4.56 12.83
N ARG A 374 -21.42 3.76 12.95
CA ARG A 374 -21.37 2.41 13.53
C ARG A 374 -20.27 1.60 12.86
N LEU A 375 -19.35 1.06 13.65
CA LEU A 375 -18.26 0.21 13.14
C LEU A 375 -18.79 -0.98 12.32
N ALA A 376 -19.95 -1.52 12.72
CA ALA A 376 -20.66 -2.59 12.04
C ALA A 376 -21.02 -2.26 10.58
N ASP A 377 -21.29 -0.99 10.26
CA ASP A 377 -21.78 -0.52 8.97
C ASP A 377 -20.68 0.09 8.10
N ILE A 378 -19.50 0.36 8.69
CA ILE A 378 -18.37 0.93 7.97
C ILE A 378 -17.84 -0.09 6.97
N ARG A 379 -17.95 0.22 5.69
CA ARG A 379 -17.26 -0.52 4.62
C ARG A 379 -15.84 -0.03 4.54
N PHE A 380 -14.92 -0.93 4.83
CA PHE A 380 -13.49 -0.65 4.80
C PHE A 380 -13.02 -0.30 3.39
N ARG A 381 -12.08 0.66 3.32
CA ARG A 381 -11.44 1.11 2.08
C ARG A 381 -9.92 0.99 2.22
N SER A 382 -9.24 0.91 1.09
CA SER A 382 -7.79 1.02 1.06
C SER A 382 -7.36 2.36 1.64
N GLY A 383 -6.36 2.34 2.53
CA GLY A 383 -5.86 3.51 3.22
C GLY A 383 -6.56 3.86 4.53
N ASP A 384 -7.71 3.24 4.86
CA ASP A 384 -8.32 3.41 6.18
C ASP A 384 -7.35 2.98 7.28
N ILE A 385 -7.30 3.75 8.37
CA ILE A 385 -6.55 3.41 9.57
C ILE A 385 -7.51 2.78 10.56
N LEU A 386 -7.19 1.57 10.99
CA LEU A 386 -7.92 0.84 12.01
C LEU A 386 -7.17 0.91 13.32
N LEU A 387 -7.85 1.21 14.41
CA LEU A 387 -7.40 0.88 15.75
C LEU A 387 -7.93 -0.51 16.09
N VAL A 388 -7.04 -1.46 16.29
CA VAL A 388 -7.38 -2.85 16.54
C VAL A 388 -6.78 -3.36 17.83
N GLN A 389 -7.53 -4.22 18.51
CA GLN A 389 -7.17 -4.89 19.75
C GLN A 389 -7.11 -6.40 19.50
N GLY A 390 -6.08 -7.06 19.99
CA GLY A 390 -5.91 -8.51 19.90
C GLY A 390 -4.78 -9.01 20.78
N GLU A 391 -4.66 -10.33 20.85
CA GLU A 391 -3.59 -11.02 21.58
C GLU A 391 -2.22 -10.71 20.95
N GLU A 392 -1.24 -10.29 21.75
CA GLU A 392 0.05 -9.76 21.26
C GLU A 392 0.78 -10.75 20.33
N ASP A 393 0.79 -12.03 20.66
CA ASP A 393 1.49 -13.06 19.90
C ASP A 393 0.84 -13.32 18.52
N SER A 394 -0.48 -13.21 18.41
CA SER A 394 -1.27 -13.50 17.19
C SER A 394 -1.60 -12.27 16.36
N LEU A 395 -1.64 -11.08 16.99
CA LEU A 395 -2.13 -9.84 16.39
C LEU A 395 -1.40 -9.47 15.09
N MET A 396 -0.07 -9.50 15.11
CA MET A 396 0.75 -9.13 13.95
C MET A 396 0.59 -10.10 12.76
N ALA A 397 0.52 -11.39 13.04
CA ALA A 397 0.29 -12.42 12.01
C ALA A 397 -1.12 -12.31 11.41
N THR A 398 -2.10 -12.00 12.25
CA THR A 398 -3.49 -11.79 11.83
C THR A 398 -3.64 -10.55 10.96
N LEU A 399 -3.03 -9.43 11.33
CA LEU A 399 -3.03 -8.21 10.53
C LEU A 399 -2.39 -8.42 9.15
N GLN A 400 -1.26 -9.13 9.10
CA GLN A 400 -0.62 -9.47 7.84
C GLN A 400 -1.51 -10.38 6.97
N THR A 401 -2.16 -11.38 7.57
CA THR A 401 -3.09 -12.29 6.86
C THR A 401 -4.28 -11.52 6.27
N LEU A 402 -4.77 -10.51 6.96
CA LEU A 402 -5.86 -9.65 6.52
C LEU A 402 -5.41 -8.57 5.51
N GLY A 403 -4.09 -8.44 5.28
CA GLY A 403 -3.52 -7.41 4.41
C GLY A 403 -3.55 -6.02 5.04
N CYS A 404 -3.35 -5.93 6.35
CA CYS A 404 -3.21 -4.68 7.09
C CYS A 404 -1.76 -4.44 7.49
N LEU A 405 -1.31 -3.19 7.43
CA LEU A 405 0.05 -2.77 7.78
C LEU A 405 0.01 -2.06 9.13
N PRO A 406 0.64 -2.61 10.19
CA PRO A 406 0.68 -1.95 11.49
C PRO A 406 1.47 -0.63 11.43
N LEU A 407 0.92 0.44 12.05
CA LEU A 407 1.51 1.79 12.08
C LEU A 407 2.31 2.07 13.35
N ALA A 408 1.98 1.41 14.48
CA ALA A 408 2.61 1.68 15.77
C ALA A 408 3.62 0.59 16.17
N GLU A 409 4.67 1.04 16.81
CA GLU A 409 5.72 0.34 17.54
C GLU A 409 5.93 -1.13 17.18
N ARG A 410 6.58 -1.36 16.04
CA ARG A 410 7.53 -2.45 16.02
C ARG A 410 8.65 -2.07 17.01
N GLU A 411 8.67 -2.61 18.20
CA GLU A 411 9.97 -3.09 18.65
C GLU A 411 10.50 -3.89 17.46
N LEU A 412 11.53 -3.36 16.82
CA LEU A 412 12.25 -4.04 15.76
C LEU A 412 12.70 -5.39 16.38
N LYS A 413 11.84 -6.40 16.34
CA LYS A 413 12.26 -7.80 16.60
C LYS A 413 13.18 -8.13 15.45
N LEU A 414 14.42 -7.77 15.69
CA LEU A 414 15.58 -7.92 14.82
C LEU A 414 15.64 -9.37 14.34
N GLY A 415 15.12 -9.62 13.13
CA GLY A 415 15.10 -10.92 12.50
C GLY A 415 16.49 -11.55 12.56
N ARG A 416 16.54 -12.84 12.72
CA ARG A 416 17.78 -13.61 12.90
C ARG A 416 18.74 -13.35 11.73
N PRO A 417 19.94 -12.76 11.95
CA PRO A 417 20.86 -12.34 10.88
C PRO A 417 21.31 -13.48 9.93
N LYS A 418 21.09 -14.75 10.34
CA LYS A 418 21.46 -15.92 9.55
C LYS A 418 20.68 -16.09 8.24
N LYS A 419 19.44 -15.60 8.13
CA LYS A 419 18.62 -15.73 6.92
C LYS A 419 18.88 -14.62 5.91
N LEU A 420 19.40 -13.46 6.34
CA LEU A 420 19.72 -12.31 5.48
C LEU A 420 20.73 -12.67 4.39
N TRP A 421 21.84 -13.28 4.80
CA TRP A 421 22.90 -13.67 3.87
C TRP A 421 22.48 -14.76 2.90
N LEU A 422 21.56 -15.65 3.34
CA LEU A 422 21.02 -16.70 2.47
C LEU A 422 20.09 -16.12 1.41
N ALA A 423 19.12 -15.26 1.80
CA ALA A 423 18.19 -14.63 0.86
C ALA A 423 18.91 -13.73 -0.14
N GLY A 424 19.81 -12.85 0.37
CA GLY A 424 20.63 -11.97 -0.47
C GLY A 424 21.58 -12.74 -1.37
N GLY A 425 22.21 -13.81 -0.86
CA GLY A 425 23.13 -14.65 -1.62
C GLY A 425 22.45 -15.41 -2.78
N LEU A 426 21.26 -15.99 -2.54
CA LEU A 426 20.47 -16.64 -3.60
C LEU A 426 20.06 -15.65 -4.69
N PHE A 427 19.62 -14.46 -4.29
CA PHE A 427 19.25 -13.42 -5.24
C PHE A 427 20.45 -12.91 -6.05
N LEU A 428 21.58 -12.60 -5.39
CA LEU A 428 22.81 -12.19 -6.08
C LEU A 428 23.35 -13.28 -7.01
N ALA A 429 23.24 -14.55 -6.63
CA ALA A 429 23.60 -15.67 -7.51
C ALA A 429 22.72 -15.71 -8.77
N ALA A 430 21.40 -15.51 -8.64
CA ALA A 430 20.52 -15.43 -9.81
C ALA A 430 20.88 -14.24 -10.72
N ILE A 431 21.13 -13.07 -10.14
CA ILE A 431 21.60 -11.90 -10.90
C ILE A 431 22.92 -12.19 -11.62
N ALA A 432 23.88 -12.82 -10.94
CA ALA A 432 25.16 -13.17 -11.53
C ALA A 432 25.00 -14.14 -12.73
N THR A 433 24.13 -15.15 -12.62
CA THR A 433 23.87 -16.07 -13.75
C THR A 433 23.27 -15.38 -14.97
N ILE A 434 22.40 -14.35 -14.73
CA ILE A 434 21.83 -13.53 -15.81
C ILE A 434 22.91 -12.65 -16.45
N LEU A 435 23.72 -11.94 -15.64
CA LEU A 435 24.78 -11.05 -16.14
C LEU A 435 25.90 -11.78 -16.87
N LEU A 436 26.22 -13.01 -16.46
CA LEU A 436 27.18 -13.87 -17.13
C LEU A 436 26.61 -14.54 -18.39
N GLY A 437 25.33 -14.34 -18.70
CA GLY A 437 24.67 -14.94 -19.85
C GLY A 437 24.46 -16.46 -19.75
N TRP A 438 24.60 -17.06 -18.56
CA TRP A 438 24.44 -18.50 -18.36
C TRP A 438 22.98 -18.95 -18.43
N LEU A 439 22.06 -18.12 -17.91
CA LEU A 439 20.63 -18.40 -17.90
C LEU A 439 19.86 -17.18 -18.40
N GLN A 440 18.77 -17.45 -19.12
CA GLN A 440 17.81 -16.40 -19.47
C GLN A 440 17.12 -15.86 -18.21
N PRO A 441 16.76 -14.56 -18.15
CA PRO A 441 16.14 -13.94 -16.97
C PRO A 441 14.95 -14.71 -16.38
N PRO A 442 13.95 -15.19 -17.17
CA PRO A 442 12.82 -15.94 -16.61
C PRO A 442 13.25 -17.21 -15.89
N VAL A 443 14.21 -17.96 -16.49
CA VAL A 443 14.68 -19.24 -15.93
C VAL A 443 15.45 -19.01 -14.63
N ALA A 444 16.39 -18.05 -14.63
CA ALA A 444 17.18 -17.73 -13.44
C ALA A 444 16.31 -17.25 -12.27
N LEU A 445 15.30 -16.42 -12.56
CA LEU A 445 14.41 -15.88 -11.53
C LEU A 445 13.46 -16.96 -10.98
N VAL A 446 12.91 -17.83 -11.84
CA VAL A 446 12.12 -18.98 -11.36
C VAL A 446 12.97 -19.92 -10.52
N ALA A 447 14.21 -20.24 -10.95
CA ALA A 447 15.13 -21.06 -10.17
C ALA A 447 15.44 -20.43 -8.81
N CYS A 448 15.65 -19.11 -8.75
CA CYS A 448 15.83 -18.37 -7.49
C CYS A 448 14.60 -18.47 -6.57
N ALA A 449 13.39 -18.25 -7.11
CA ALA A 449 12.13 -18.35 -6.35
C ALA A 449 11.97 -19.77 -5.75
N VAL A 450 12.21 -20.81 -6.54
CA VAL A 450 12.18 -22.20 -6.08
C VAL A 450 13.26 -22.46 -5.02
N ALA A 451 14.48 -21.95 -5.22
CA ALA A 451 15.55 -22.09 -4.24
C ALA A 451 15.22 -21.41 -2.90
N MET A 452 14.55 -20.26 -2.90
CA MET A 452 14.10 -19.57 -1.69
C MET A 452 13.07 -20.40 -0.92
N VAL A 453 12.13 -21.05 -1.61
CA VAL A 453 11.15 -21.97 -0.98
C VAL A 453 11.86 -23.19 -0.40
N LEU A 454 12.76 -23.83 -1.16
CA LEU A 454 13.54 -25.00 -0.69
C LEU A 454 14.44 -24.65 0.51
N ALA A 455 15.01 -23.44 0.52
CA ALA A 455 15.79 -22.92 1.65
C ALA A 455 14.93 -22.51 2.87
N ARG A 456 13.63 -22.74 2.83
CA ARG A 456 12.67 -22.39 3.89
C ARG A 456 12.74 -20.90 4.30
N LEU A 457 12.96 -20.01 3.32
CA LEU A 457 12.83 -18.58 3.50
C LEU A 457 11.36 -18.15 3.52
N MET A 458 10.51 -18.94 2.86
CA MET A 458 9.05 -18.80 2.86
C MET A 458 8.39 -20.17 2.72
N GLU A 459 7.15 -20.26 3.12
CA GLU A 459 6.32 -21.44 2.87
C GLU A 459 5.76 -21.42 1.43
N PRO A 460 5.47 -22.61 0.83
CA PRO A 460 4.86 -22.65 -0.51
C PRO A 460 3.54 -21.86 -0.60
N ALA A 461 2.73 -21.87 0.44
CA ALA A 461 1.48 -21.10 0.51
C ALA A 461 1.74 -19.57 0.47
N GLU A 462 2.80 -19.09 1.11
CA GLU A 462 3.23 -17.69 1.05
C GLU A 462 3.70 -17.31 -0.34
N ALA A 463 4.45 -18.19 -1.02
CA ALA A 463 4.91 -17.95 -2.39
C ALA A 463 3.72 -17.72 -3.34
N TYR A 464 2.67 -18.54 -3.25
CA TYR A 464 1.45 -18.35 -4.05
C TYR A 464 0.69 -17.08 -3.67
N ARG A 465 0.65 -16.70 -2.39
CA ARG A 465 0.00 -15.47 -1.93
C ARG A 465 0.78 -14.20 -2.32
N ALA A 466 2.09 -14.30 -2.46
CA ALA A 466 2.93 -13.18 -2.88
C ALA A 466 2.69 -12.78 -4.34
N ILE A 467 2.12 -13.66 -5.16
CA ILE A 467 1.80 -13.38 -6.56
C ILE A 467 0.55 -12.49 -6.63
N ASP A 468 0.69 -11.29 -7.20
CA ASP A 468 -0.46 -10.45 -7.56
C ASP A 468 -1.12 -10.99 -8.83
N TRP A 469 -2.09 -11.89 -8.64
CA TRP A 469 -2.82 -12.52 -9.73
C TRP A 469 -3.55 -11.51 -10.62
N SER A 470 -3.91 -10.34 -10.11
CA SER A 470 -4.56 -9.31 -10.92
C SER A 470 -3.62 -8.76 -11.98
N VAL A 471 -2.35 -8.56 -11.62
CA VAL A 471 -1.31 -8.12 -12.57
C VAL A 471 -1.00 -9.24 -13.57
N ILE A 472 -0.90 -10.49 -13.10
CA ILE A 472 -0.65 -11.65 -13.98
C ILE A 472 -1.75 -11.79 -15.03
N VAL A 473 -3.01 -11.75 -14.62
CA VAL A 473 -4.18 -11.87 -15.51
C VAL A 473 -4.25 -10.68 -16.48
N LEU A 474 -4.03 -9.45 -15.98
CA LEU A 474 -3.98 -8.27 -16.84
C LEU A 474 -2.97 -8.43 -17.97
N LEU A 475 -1.73 -8.80 -17.63
CA LEU A 475 -0.65 -8.95 -18.60
C LEU A 475 -0.96 -10.05 -19.60
N ALA A 476 -1.32 -11.23 -19.10
CA ALA A 476 -1.62 -12.39 -19.94
C ALA A 476 -2.78 -12.15 -20.92
N ALA A 477 -3.80 -11.41 -20.48
CA ALA A 477 -4.96 -11.09 -21.32
C ALA A 477 -4.67 -9.98 -22.33
N MET A 478 -3.86 -8.98 -21.96
CA MET A 478 -3.63 -7.82 -22.82
C MET A 478 -2.56 -8.02 -23.89
N ILE A 479 -1.66 -9.00 -23.76
CA ILE A 479 -0.67 -9.33 -24.80
C ILE A 479 -1.37 -9.68 -26.14
N PRO A 480 -2.32 -10.63 -26.20
CA PRO A 480 -3.03 -10.90 -27.46
C PRO A 480 -3.86 -9.72 -27.98
N VAL A 481 -4.41 -8.90 -27.10
CA VAL A 481 -5.15 -7.68 -27.49
C VAL A 481 -4.21 -6.66 -28.15
N GLY A 482 -3.00 -6.50 -27.61
CA GLY A 482 -1.95 -5.67 -28.22
C GLY A 482 -1.53 -6.17 -29.60
N GLN A 483 -1.32 -7.49 -29.75
CA GLN A 483 -1.04 -8.12 -31.04
C GLN A 483 -2.17 -7.91 -32.07
N ALA A 484 -3.43 -7.95 -31.62
CA ALA A 484 -4.57 -7.65 -32.50
C ALA A 484 -4.53 -6.21 -33.02
N LEU A 485 -4.08 -5.23 -32.22
CA LEU A 485 -3.92 -3.86 -32.66
C LEU A 485 -2.85 -3.71 -33.76
N GLU A 486 -1.73 -4.44 -33.65
CA GLU A 486 -0.68 -4.48 -34.66
C GLU A 486 -1.16 -5.18 -35.93
N THR A 487 -1.67 -6.42 -35.83
CA THR A 487 -2.06 -7.23 -36.99
C THR A 487 -3.19 -6.64 -37.80
N THR A 488 -4.06 -5.85 -37.20
CA THR A 488 -5.16 -5.12 -37.89
C THR A 488 -4.69 -3.81 -38.55
N GLY A 489 -3.43 -3.39 -38.36
CA GLY A 489 -2.92 -2.07 -38.79
C GLY A 489 -3.53 -0.90 -38.01
N GLY A 490 -4.11 -1.18 -36.85
CA GLY A 490 -4.68 -0.16 -35.96
C GLY A 490 -3.61 0.75 -35.36
N ALA A 491 -2.45 0.17 -34.99
CA ALA A 491 -1.31 0.92 -34.48
C ALA A 491 -0.82 1.96 -35.51
N ASP A 492 -0.66 1.57 -36.77
CA ASP A 492 -0.20 2.42 -37.87
C ASP A 492 -1.15 3.61 -38.06
N ARG A 493 -2.47 3.37 -38.03
CA ARG A 493 -3.47 4.43 -38.20
C ARG A 493 -3.47 5.45 -37.07
N ILE A 494 -3.21 5.06 -35.84
CA ILE A 494 -3.01 6.00 -34.71
C ILE A 494 -1.73 6.79 -34.95
N ALA A 495 -0.66 6.10 -35.37
CA ALA A 495 0.61 6.71 -35.65
C ALA A 495 0.50 7.76 -36.79
N ASP A 496 -0.22 7.47 -37.90
CA ASP A 496 -0.48 8.41 -39.00
C ASP A 496 -1.16 9.71 -38.52
N GLN A 497 -2.13 9.60 -37.60
CA GLN A 497 -2.82 10.76 -37.04
C GLN A 497 -1.90 11.59 -36.13
N LEU A 498 -1.06 10.93 -35.33
CA LEU A 498 -0.08 11.60 -34.48
C LEU A 498 1.02 12.24 -35.33
N LEU A 499 1.41 11.61 -36.45
CA LEU A 499 2.37 12.13 -37.39
C LEU A 499 1.92 13.43 -38.02
N ALA A 500 0.62 13.57 -38.34
CA ALA A 500 0.06 14.81 -38.87
C ALA A 500 0.28 16.01 -37.90
N VAL A 501 0.38 15.74 -36.60
CA VAL A 501 0.70 16.72 -35.57
C VAL A 501 2.21 16.88 -35.38
N ALA A 502 2.98 15.80 -35.61
CA ALA A 502 4.43 15.74 -35.38
C ALA A 502 5.30 15.99 -36.62
N GLN A 503 4.69 16.17 -37.82
CA GLN A 503 5.44 16.37 -39.07
C GLN A 503 6.39 17.56 -38.97
N GLY A 504 7.68 17.31 -39.24
CA GLY A 504 8.75 18.32 -39.19
C GLY A 504 9.29 18.62 -37.78
N GLN A 505 8.87 17.89 -36.77
CA GLN A 505 9.37 18.04 -35.40
C GLN A 505 10.64 17.22 -35.19
N ALA A 506 11.50 17.68 -34.29
CA ALA A 506 12.72 16.97 -33.92
C ALA A 506 12.41 15.68 -33.16
N SER A 507 13.22 14.64 -33.31
CA SER A 507 13.07 13.32 -32.67
C SER A 507 12.88 13.38 -31.15
N TRP A 508 13.52 14.36 -30.50
CA TRP A 508 13.38 14.55 -29.04
C TRP A 508 11.96 14.98 -28.62
N LEU A 509 11.25 15.72 -29.49
CA LEU A 509 9.88 16.15 -29.19
C LEU A 509 8.90 14.98 -29.32
N ALA A 510 9.06 14.16 -30.36
CA ALA A 510 8.25 12.97 -30.57
C ALA A 510 8.40 11.99 -29.41
N LEU A 511 9.66 11.72 -29.00
CA LEU A 511 9.95 10.88 -27.85
C LEU A 511 9.39 11.46 -26.56
N GLY A 512 9.49 12.78 -26.38
CA GLY A 512 8.90 13.50 -25.25
C GLY A 512 7.38 13.37 -25.20
N LEU A 513 6.70 13.43 -26.34
CA LEU A 513 5.24 13.25 -26.43
C LEU A 513 4.82 11.83 -26.07
N ILE A 514 5.55 10.80 -26.52
CA ILE A 514 5.30 9.39 -26.12
C ILE A 514 5.44 9.26 -24.60
N LEU A 515 6.54 9.77 -24.02
CA LEU A 515 6.81 9.69 -22.59
C LEU A 515 5.74 10.41 -21.78
N VAL A 516 5.42 11.65 -22.12
CA VAL A 516 4.41 12.45 -21.40
C VAL A 516 3.01 11.86 -21.59
N GLY A 517 2.67 11.35 -22.78
CA GLY A 517 1.42 10.65 -23.03
C GLY A 517 1.25 9.39 -22.18
N ALA A 518 2.30 8.55 -22.10
CA ALA A 518 2.32 7.38 -21.24
C ALA A 518 2.19 7.76 -19.74
N MET A 519 2.90 8.82 -19.33
CA MET A 519 2.83 9.35 -17.96
C MET A 519 1.44 9.91 -17.64
N ALA A 520 0.84 10.67 -18.53
CA ALA A 520 -0.51 11.21 -18.34
C ALA A 520 -1.54 10.09 -18.21
N LEU A 521 -1.46 9.08 -19.08
CA LEU A 521 -2.35 7.93 -19.01
C LEU A 521 -2.16 7.15 -17.70
N SER A 522 -0.91 6.92 -17.28
CA SER A 522 -0.60 6.21 -16.03
C SER A 522 -1.09 6.93 -14.77
N ASN A 523 -1.32 8.25 -14.81
CA ASN A 523 -1.94 8.98 -13.70
C ASN A 523 -3.46 8.78 -13.59
N VAL A 524 -4.10 8.21 -14.61
CA VAL A 524 -5.56 7.99 -14.69
C VAL A 524 -5.89 6.50 -14.56
N VAL A 525 -5.07 5.64 -15.18
CA VAL A 525 -5.21 4.18 -15.14
C VAL A 525 -3.99 3.56 -14.46
N ASN A 526 -4.06 2.25 -14.15
CA ASN A 526 -2.92 1.51 -13.60
C ASN A 526 -1.72 1.57 -14.55
N ASN A 527 -0.50 1.69 -13.99
CA ASN A 527 0.76 1.81 -14.73
C ASN A 527 1.02 0.64 -15.70
N ALA A 528 0.66 -0.59 -15.33
CA ALA A 528 0.79 -1.75 -16.19
C ALA A 528 -0.15 -1.65 -17.40
N ALA A 529 -1.41 -1.25 -17.17
CA ALA A 529 -2.39 -1.03 -18.25
C ALA A 529 -1.94 0.09 -19.20
N ALA A 530 -1.39 1.19 -18.66
CA ALA A 530 -0.85 2.28 -19.47
C ALA A 530 0.29 1.79 -20.37
N ALA A 531 1.23 0.98 -19.84
CA ALA A 531 2.33 0.42 -20.62
C ALA A 531 1.83 -0.45 -21.79
N VAL A 532 0.91 -1.38 -21.50
CA VAL A 532 0.35 -2.28 -22.52
C VAL A 532 -0.39 -1.53 -23.64
N LEU A 533 -1.15 -0.49 -23.27
CA LEU A 533 -1.92 0.28 -24.24
C LEU A 533 -1.06 1.18 -25.12
N VAL A 534 -0.01 1.78 -24.55
CA VAL A 534 0.83 2.75 -25.28
C VAL A 534 1.95 2.08 -26.08
N ALA A 535 2.45 0.89 -25.66
CA ALA A 535 3.56 0.24 -26.32
C ALA A 535 3.36 -0.01 -27.83
N PRO A 536 2.24 -0.63 -28.30
CA PRO A 536 2.01 -0.83 -29.72
C PRO A 536 1.93 0.48 -30.51
N ILE A 537 1.31 1.52 -29.89
CA ILE A 537 1.19 2.85 -30.50
C ILE A 537 2.57 3.50 -30.66
N ALA A 538 3.42 3.35 -29.64
CA ALA A 538 4.77 3.90 -29.65
C ALA A 538 5.67 3.21 -30.70
N LEU A 539 5.50 1.90 -30.89
CA LEU A 539 6.20 1.14 -31.93
C LEU A 539 5.77 1.61 -33.33
N GLY A 540 4.48 1.67 -33.63
CA GLY A 540 3.99 2.17 -34.92
C GLY A 540 4.45 3.61 -35.20
N LEU A 541 4.46 4.48 -34.17
CA LEU A 541 4.96 5.86 -34.30
C LEU A 541 6.48 5.89 -34.52
N SER A 542 7.25 4.98 -33.91
CA SER A 542 8.71 4.92 -34.06
C SER A 542 9.12 4.59 -35.50
N GLU A 543 8.46 3.64 -36.13
CA GLU A 543 8.71 3.27 -37.52
C GLU A 543 8.49 4.44 -38.49
N GLN A 544 7.40 5.18 -38.30
CA GLN A 544 7.03 6.29 -39.17
C GLN A 544 7.91 7.55 -38.98
N LEU A 545 8.40 7.77 -37.76
CA LEU A 545 9.29 8.89 -37.43
C LEU A 545 10.77 8.57 -37.62
N GLY A 546 11.12 7.33 -37.96
CA GLY A 546 12.52 6.88 -38.05
C GLY A 546 13.22 6.90 -36.69
N LEU A 547 12.48 6.72 -35.60
CA LEU A 547 13.02 6.56 -34.27
C LEU A 547 13.38 5.10 -34.03
N ALA A 548 14.43 4.83 -33.24
CA ALA A 548 14.71 3.48 -32.84
C ALA A 548 13.53 2.91 -31.98
N PRO A 549 13.02 1.70 -32.30
CA PRO A 549 11.92 1.09 -31.54
C PRO A 549 12.23 0.96 -30.04
N ASP A 550 13.48 0.62 -29.70
CA ASP A 550 13.94 0.54 -28.31
C ASP A 550 13.83 1.88 -27.56
N ALA A 551 14.10 3.01 -28.24
CA ALA A 551 13.96 4.34 -27.64
C ALA A 551 12.48 4.66 -27.33
N ALA A 552 11.57 4.34 -28.26
CA ALA A 552 10.13 4.52 -28.05
C ALA A 552 9.62 3.64 -26.92
N LEU A 553 10.02 2.38 -26.88
CA LEU A 553 9.69 1.45 -25.80
C LEU A 553 10.19 1.94 -24.43
N MET A 554 11.43 2.44 -24.35
CA MET A 554 12.00 3.00 -23.13
C MET A 554 11.24 4.25 -22.66
N ALA A 555 10.81 5.11 -23.60
CA ALA A 555 9.98 6.27 -23.25
C ALA A 555 8.64 5.85 -22.63
N VAL A 556 8.01 4.79 -23.16
CA VAL A 556 6.78 4.24 -22.57
C VAL A 556 7.06 3.65 -21.19
N ALA A 557 8.13 2.88 -21.02
CA ALA A 557 8.51 2.27 -19.75
C ALA A 557 8.68 3.32 -18.64
N VAL A 558 9.44 4.38 -18.92
CA VAL A 558 9.67 5.49 -17.99
C VAL A 558 8.37 6.26 -17.74
N GLY A 559 7.64 6.63 -18.79
CA GLY A 559 6.39 7.38 -18.67
C GLY A 559 5.34 6.63 -17.85
N ALA A 560 5.08 5.37 -18.18
CA ALA A 560 4.10 4.54 -17.46
C ALA A 560 4.48 4.31 -15.99
N SER A 561 5.78 4.26 -15.67
CA SER A 561 6.25 4.04 -14.28
C SER A 561 6.22 5.30 -13.42
N CYS A 562 6.14 6.50 -14.00
CA CYS A 562 6.28 7.78 -13.32
C CYS A 562 4.93 8.47 -13.07
N ALA A 563 4.00 7.80 -12.38
CA ALA A 563 2.68 8.33 -12.03
C ALA A 563 2.73 9.15 -10.73
N PHE A 564 3.10 10.43 -10.79
CA PHE A 564 3.29 11.28 -9.61
C PHE A 564 2.13 12.23 -9.32
N LEU A 565 1.19 12.44 -10.27
CA LEU A 565 0.21 13.53 -10.17
C LEU A 565 -1.00 13.18 -9.34
N THR A 566 -1.33 11.89 -9.20
CA THR A 566 -2.54 11.43 -8.53
C THR A 566 -2.26 10.25 -7.59
N PRO A 567 -3.08 10.08 -6.55
CA PRO A 567 -3.00 8.85 -5.72
C PRO A 567 -3.53 7.61 -6.44
N ILE A 568 -4.30 7.77 -7.54
CA ILE A 568 -4.91 6.66 -8.28
C ILE A 568 -3.87 6.00 -9.21
N GLY A 569 -2.96 6.79 -9.78
CA GLY A 569 -2.01 6.33 -10.81
C GLY A 569 -1.10 5.20 -10.34
N HIS A 570 -0.77 5.14 -9.04
CA HIS A 570 0.04 4.07 -8.48
C HIS A 570 -0.37 3.71 -7.05
N GLN A 571 -0.34 2.41 -6.74
CA GLN A 571 -0.69 1.88 -5.40
C GLN A 571 0.21 2.47 -4.28
N SER A 572 1.49 2.78 -4.57
CA SER A 572 2.39 3.43 -3.62
C SER A 572 1.88 4.79 -3.19
N ASN A 573 1.32 5.58 -4.11
CA ASN A 573 0.75 6.89 -3.79
C ASN A 573 -0.50 6.76 -2.92
N ALA A 574 -1.39 5.81 -3.25
CA ALA A 574 -2.59 5.54 -2.46
C ALA A 574 -2.25 5.10 -1.02
N LEU A 575 -1.19 4.29 -0.86
CA LEU A 575 -0.78 3.75 0.43
C LEU A 575 -0.32 4.82 1.42
N VAL A 576 0.38 5.86 0.94
CA VAL A 576 0.87 6.95 1.80
C VAL A 576 -0.16 8.06 2.04
N MET A 577 -1.31 8.03 1.33
CA MET A 577 -2.29 9.09 1.36
C MET A 577 -2.85 9.32 2.76
N GLU A 578 -3.36 8.28 3.39
CA GLU A 578 -3.94 8.34 4.73
C GLU A 578 -2.89 8.57 5.83
N PRO A 579 -1.79 7.76 5.91
CA PRO A 579 -0.78 7.96 6.94
C PRO A 579 -0.09 9.33 6.87
N GLY A 580 -0.03 9.92 5.66
CA GLY A 580 0.51 11.26 5.43
C GLY A 580 -0.52 12.38 5.59
N GLY A 581 -1.81 12.04 5.79
CA GLY A 581 -2.90 13.01 5.83
C GLY A 581 -3.10 13.78 4.53
N TYR A 582 -2.69 13.22 3.40
CA TYR A 582 -2.77 13.88 2.11
C TYR A 582 -4.18 13.87 1.55
N ARG A 583 -4.50 14.92 0.79
CA ARG A 583 -5.69 15.00 -0.04
C ARG A 583 -5.34 14.68 -1.50
N PHE A 584 -6.33 14.31 -2.28
CA PHE A 584 -6.15 14.01 -3.71
C PHE A 584 -5.36 15.11 -4.45
N GLY A 585 -5.68 16.37 -4.18
CA GLY A 585 -5.04 17.53 -4.81
C GLY A 585 -3.66 17.90 -4.26
N ASP A 586 -3.04 17.12 -3.39
CA ASP A 586 -1.72 17.44 -2.84
C ASP A 586 -0.58 16.92 -3.71
N TYR A 587 -0.82 15.84 -4.46
CA TYR A 587 0.20 15.13 -5.23
C TYR A 587 0.82 15.97 -6.35
N TRP A 588 0.01 16.77 -7.06
CA TRP A 588 0.50 17.56 -8.19
C TRP A 588 1.56 18.59 -7.80
N ARG A 589 1.56 19.08 -6.57
CA ARG A 589 2.50 20.12 -6.12
C ARG A 589 3.95 19.68 -6.22
N LEU A 590 4.23 18.47 -5.78
CA LEU A 590 5.55 17.84 -5.91
C LEU A 590 5.64 17.05 -7.22
N GLY A 591 4.55 16.38 -7.61
CA GLY A 591 4.50 15.48 -8.75
C GLY A 591 4.70 16.15 -10.09
N LEU A 592 4.08 17.32 -10.36
CA LEU A 592 4.22 18.00 -11.62
C LEU A 592 5.65 18.49 -11.88
N PRO A 593 6.32 19.20 -10.95
CA PRO A 593 7.72 19.56 -11.14
C PRO A 593 8.64 18.35 -11.29
N LEU A 594 8.39 17.27 -10.55
CA LEU A 594 9.17 16.03 -10.67
C LEU A 594 8.96 15.37 -12.04
N SER A 595 7.72 15.35 -12.57
CA SER A 595 7.41 14.86 -13.91
C SER A 595 8.18 15.63 -14.99
N VAL A 596 8.30 16.95 -14.84
CA VAL A 596 9.10 17.78 -15.75
C VAL A 596 10.59 17.42 -15.65
N VAL A 597 11.12 17.26 -14.43
CA VAL A 597 12.53 16.85 -14.23
C VAL A 597 12.79 15.50 -14.89
N VAL A 598 11.90 14.52 -14.67
CA VAL A 598 12.00 13.20 -15.30
C VAL A 598 11.99 13.30 -16.82
N THR A 599 11.07 14.06 -17.41
CA THR A 599 10.97 14.23 -18.86
C THR A 599 12.22 14.87 -19.45
N VAL A 600 12.71 15.96 -18.83
CA VAL A 600 13.90 16.70 -19.29
C VAL A 600 15.17 15.84 -19.23
N VAL A 601 15.26 14.94 -18.25
CA VAL A 601 16.43 14.05 -18.12
C VAL A 601 16.26 12.78 -18.96
N ALA A 602 15.08 12.17 -18.98
CA ALA A 602 14.86 10.89 -19.66
C ALA A 602 15.01 11.01 -21.18
N VAL A 603 14.43 12.03 -21.80
CA VAL A 603 14.45 12.17 -23.26
C VAL A 603 15.87 12.21 -23.84
N PRO A 604 16.79 13.09 -23.36
CA PRO A 604 18.16 13.10 -23.86
C PRO A 604 18.91 11.79 -23.59
N VAL A 605 18.72 11.19 -22.41
CA VAL A 605 19.41 9.94 -22.05
C VAL A 605 18.92 8.77 -22.91
N ILE A 606 17.61 8.68 -23.15
CA ILE A 606 17.04 7.64 -24.02
C ILE A 606 17.57 7.79 -25.45
N LEU A 607 17.59 9.01 -25.99
CA LEU A 607 18.15 9.26 -27.32
C LEU A 607 19.64 8.98 -27.40
N TRP A 608 20.39 9.23 -26.35
CA TRP A 608 21.83 8.96 -26.33
C TRP A 608 22.15 7.48 -26.29
N VAL A 609 21.33 6.65 -25.62
CA VAL A 609 21.59 5.22 -25.41
C VAL A 609 20.95 4.35 -26.48
N TRP A 610 19.74 4.69 -26.93
CA TRP A 610 18.94 3.88 -27.86
C TRP A 610 18.50 4.62 -29.13
N GLY A 611 18.83 5.92 -29.28
CA GLY A 611 18.46 6.76 -30.44
C GLY A 611 19.37 6.64 -31.65
#